data_2ee739951fe4a983964ee30c4c213904
#
_entry.id   2ee739951fe4a983964ee30c4c213904
#
_cell.length_a   1.000
_cell.length_b   1.000
_cell.length_c   1.000
_cell.angle_alpha   90.00
_cell.angle_beta   90.00
_cell.angle_gamma   90.00
#
_symmetry.space_group_name_H-M   'P 1'
#
loop_
_entity.id
_entity.type
_entity.pdbx_description
1 polymer ?
#
loop_
_entity_poly.entity_id
_entity_poly.type
_entity_poly.pdbx_seq_one_letter_code
_entity_poly.pdbx_strand_id
1 'polypeptide(L)'
;MNKSSMSENAKDPVCNPMPASDLVYTGHYIDHELVSNLEADCDARIARKQDGKPMRFLLTIGGAGAQKEIFAAIIKYLLPQIKANKAMLYVNVGDYKNVWEDLLKEIPEMKDVATEHFNEFEATSKFAEDALASD
;
A
#
# COMPACT_ATOMS: atom_id res chain seq x y z
N MET A 1 -2.42 15.05 -19.55
CA MET A 1 -0.96 15.22 -19.39
C MET A 1 -0.69 16.66 -18.98
N ASN A 2 -0.07 16.88 -17.85
CA ASN A 2 0.21 18.24 -17.37
C ASN A 2 1.41 18.79 -18.14
N LYS A 3 1.30 19.98 -18.76
CA LYS A 3 2.39 20.63 -19.52
C LYS A 3 3.67 20.84 -18.70
N SER A 4 3.59 20.69 -17.36
CA SER A 4 4.73 20.90 -16.46
C SER A 4 5.77 19.77 -16.46
N SER A 5 5.51 18.64 -17.13
CA SER A 5 6.48 17.54 -17.24
C SER A 5 7.36 17.62 -18.49
N MET A 6 7.13 18.60 -19.35
CA MET A 6 7.97 18.82 -20.54
C MET A 6 9.02 19.88 -20.20
N SER A 7 10.29 19.52 -20.24
CA SER A 7 11.38 20.47 -20.07
C SER A 7 11.31 21.55 -21.16
N GLU A 8 11.00 22.78 -20.77
CA GLU A 8 10.97 23.94 -21.68
C GLU A 8 12.33 24.26 -22.31
N ASN A 9 13.41 23.61 -21.84
CA ASN A 9 14.80 23.83 -22.26
C ASN A 9 15.37 22.73 -23.16
N ALA A 10 14.57 21.73 -23.58
CA ALA A 10 15.06 20.74 -24.53
C ALA A 10 15.20 21.37 -25.90
N LYS A 11 16.45 21.52 -26.37
CA LYS A 11 16.74 22.00 -27.74
C LYS A 11 16.23 21.08 -28.83
N ASP A 12 16.02 19.80 -28.49
CA ASP A 12 15.32 18.80 -29.31
C ASP A 12 14.29 18.13 -28.41
N PRO A 13 12.97 18.30 -28.64
CA PRO A 13 11.97 17.59 -27.89
C PRO A 13 12.14 16.09 -28.11
N VAL A 14 12.41 15.35 -27.05
CA VAL A 14 12.52 13.88 -27.07
C VAL A 14 11.21 13.22 -27.49
N CYS A 15 10.11 13.96 -27.45
CA CYS A 15 8.80 13.53 -27.89
C CYS A 15 8.17 14.56 -28.82
N ASN A 16 7.80 14.16 -30.02
CA ASN A 16 6.94 14.98 -30.86
C ASN A 16 5.56 15.16 -30.20
N PRO A 17 4.98 16.37 -30.26
CA PRO A 17 3.62 16.57 -29.76
C PRO A 17 2.66 15.66 -30.53
N MET A 18 1.92 14.84 -29.81
CA MET A 18 0.89 13.98 -30.39
C MET A 18 -0.35 14.82 -30.70
N PRO A 19 -0.92 14.74 -31.91
CA PRO A 19 -2.17 15.41 -32.22
C PRO A 19 -3.28 14.99 -31.26
N ALA A 20 -4.16 15.91 -30.88
CA ALA A 20 -5.25 15.62 -29.96
C ALA A 20 -6.22 14.54 -30.53
N SER A 21 -6.28 14.41 -31.86
CA SER A 21 -7.04 13.37 -32.55
C SER A 21 -6.55 11.95 -32.28
N ASP A 22 -5.27 11.80 -31.90
CA ASP A 22 -4.63 10.50 -31.66
C ASP A 22 -4.71 10.09 -30.18
N LEU A 23 -5.30 10.96 -29.33
CA LEU A 23 -5.53 10.73 -27.92
C LEU A 23 -6.94 10.18 -27.72
N VAL A 24 -7.02 8.95 -27.22
CA VAL A 24 -8.27 8.32 -26.84
C VAL A 24 -8.32 8.23 -25.31
N TYR A 25 -9.34 8.82 -24.72
CA TYR A 25 -9.59 8.67 -23.29
C TYR A 25 -10.32 7.35 -23.06
N THR A 26 -9.62 6.38 -22.47
CA THR A 26 -10.17 5.05 -22.18
C THR A 26 -10.84 4.96 -20.80
N GLY A 27 -10.81 6.04 -20.03
CA GLY A 27 -11.26 6.04 -18.63
C GLY A 27 -10.19 5.50 -17.67
N HIS A 28 -10.60 5.17 -16.45
CA HIS A 28 -9.74 4.57 -15.45
C HIS A 28 -9.66 3.06 -15.62
N TYR A 29 -8.45 2.51 -15.52
CA TYR A 29 -8.27 1.08 -15.40
C TYR A 29 -8.38 0.73 -13.91
N ILE A 30 -9.38 -0.05 -13.55
CA ILE A 30 -9.58 -0.57 -12.21
C ILE A 30 -9.56 -2.08 -12.32
N ASP A 31 -8.87 -2.74 -11.39
CA ASP A 31 -8.84 -4.19 -11.33
C ASP A 31 -10.27 -4.74 -11.26
N HIS A 32 -10.56 -5.73 -12.10
CA HIS A 32 -11.89 -6.35 -12.18
C HIS A 32 -12.32 -6.94 -10.84
N GLU A 33 -11.40 -7.55 -10.10
CA GLU A 33 -11.68 -8.14 -8.79
C GLU A 33 -12.10 -7.10 -7.77
N LEU A 34 -11.47 -5.91 -7.78
CA LEU A 34 -11.87 -4.81 -6.91
C LEU A 34 -13.30 -4.33 -7.19
N VAL A 35 -13.67 -4.28 -8.47
CA VAL A 35 -15.03 -3.84 -8.86
C VAL A 35 -16.07 -4.91 -8.54
N SER A 36 -15.76 -6.17 -8.84
CA SER A 36 -16.68 -7.30 -8.66
C SER A 36 -16.99 -7.59 -7.19
N ASN A 37 -16.02 -7.34 -6.31
CA ASN A 37 -16.15 -7.62 -4.87
C ASN A 37 -16.55 -6.39 -4.05
N LEU A 38 -16.73 -5.23 -4.67
CA LEU A 38 -16.91 -3.95 -3.99
C LEU A 38 -18.02 -3.97 -2.92
N GLU A 39 -19.18 -4.53 -3.24
CA GLU A 39 -20.32 -4.59 -2.31
C GLU A 39 -20.03 -5.53 -1.15
N ALA A 40 -19.53 -6.74 -1.43
CA ALA A 40 -19.18 -7.72 -0.41
C ALA A 40 -18.09 -7.22 0.54
N ASP A 41 -17.06 -6.56 0.00
CA ASP A 41 -15.98 -5.97 0.79
C ASP A 41 -16.47 -4.81 1.66
N CYS A 42 -17.40 -3.99 1.15
CA CYS A 42 -18.00 -2.91 1.93
C CYS A 42 -18.84 -3.46 3.08
N ASP A 43 -19.66 -4.47 2.83
CA ASP A 43 -20.49 -5.12 3.84
C ASP A 43 -19.63 -5.78 4.93
N ALA A 44 -18.59 -6.49 4.54
CA ALA A 44 -17.63 -7.08 5.48
C ALA A 44 -16.96 -6.04 6.37
N ARG A 45 -16.53 -4.89 5.81
CA ARG A 45 -15.93 -3.78 6.57
C ARG A 45 -16.92 -3.16 7.55
N ILE A 46 -18.19 -3.01 7.14
CA ILE A 46 -19.26 -2.47 8.00
C ILE A 46 -19.53 -3.44 9.15
N ALA A 47 -19.67 -4.74 8.85
CA ALA A 47 -19.88 -5.78 9.86
C ALA A 47 -18.74 -5.81 10.89
N ARG A 48 -17.48 -5.83 10.44
CA ARG A 48 -16.31 -5.77 11.35
C ARG A 48 -16.33 -4.56 12.28
N LYS A 49 -16.73 -3.40 11.76
CA LYS A 49 -16.84 -2.19 12.56
C LYS A 49 -17.97 -2.28 13.59
N GLN A 50 -19.11 -2.86 13.22
CA GLN A 50 -20.25 -3.07 14.11
C GLN A 50 -19.91 -4.07 15.23
N ASP A 51 -19.14 -5.10 14.90
CA ASP A 51 -18.65 -6.11 15.84
C ASP A 51 -17.52 -5.60 16.76
N GLY A 52 -17.08 -4.36 16.59
CA GLY A 52 -16.01 -3.78 17.40
C GLY A 52 -14.64 -4.37 17.14
N LYS A 53 -14.47 -5.03 15.99
CA LYS A 53 -13.17 -5.61 15.57
C LYS A 53 -12.11 -4.52 15.35
N PRO A 54 -10.82 -4.81 15.56
CA PRO A 54 -9.74 -3.86 15.31
C PRO A 54 -9.73 -3.36 13.86
N MET A 55 -9.40 -2.09 13.67
CA MET A 55 -9.20 -1.52 12.34
C MET A 55 -7.93 -2.07 11.71
N ARG A 56 -7.99 -2.51 10.46
CA ARG A 56 -6.84 -3.03 9.72
C ARG A 56 -6.15 -1.91 8.95
N PHE A 57 -4.83 -1.83 9.08
CA PHE A 57 -3.96 -0.92 8.36
C PHE A 57 -2.96 -1.71 7.53
N LEU A 58 -2.97 -1.50 6.23
CA LEU A 58 -1.98 -2.06 5.32
C LEU A 58 -1.07 -0.92 4.84
N LEU A 59 0.22 -1.06 5.11
CA LEU A 59 1.27 -0.19 4.59
C LEU A 59 2.03 -0.93 3.50
N THR A 60 2.07 -0.37 2.30
CA THR A 60 2.79 -0.95 1.16
C THR A 60 3.84 0.02 0.65
N ILE A 61 5.07 -0.44 0.49
CA ILE A 61 6.13 0.32 -0.16
C ILE A 61 5.98 0.20 -1.68
N GLY A 62 5.97 1.34 -2.36
CA GLY A 62 6.01 1.39 -3.82
C GLY A 62 7.41 1.09 -4.39
N GLY A 63 7.48 0.93 -5.72
CA GLY A 63 8.63 0.42 -6.45
C GLY A 63 9.98 1.13 -6.28
N ALA A 64 10.06 2.27 -5.61
CA ALA A 64 11.32 2.97 -5.37
C ALA A 64 11.87 2.82 -3.95
N GLY A 65 11.22 2.04 -3.07
CA GLY A 65 11.66 1.88 -1.66
C GLY A 65 11.69 3.17 -0.85
N ALA A 66 11.13 4.26 -1.39
CA ALA A 66 11.06 5.56 -0.74
C ALA A 66 10.00 5.55 0.38
N GLN A 67 10.09 6.53 1.29
CA GLN A 67 9.08 6.79 2.32
C GLN A 67 9.23 5.98 3.63
N LYS A 68 10.39 5.39 3.90
CA LYS A 68 10.65 4.69 5.16
C LYS A 68 10.32 5.54 6.39
N GLU A 69 10.68 6.82 6.39
CA GLU A 69 10.42 7.76 7.48
C GLU A 69 8.93 7.98 7.72
N ILE A 70 8.14 8.01 6.64
CA ILE A 70 6.67 8.12 6.74
C ILE A 70 6.11 6.86 7.36
N PHE A 71 6.59 5.68 6.94
CA PHE A 71 6.17 4.40 7.53
C PHE A 71 6.51 4.35 9.01
N ALA A 72 7.74 4.72 9.39
CA ALA A 72 8.14 4.75 10.78
C ALA A 72 7.25 5.67 11.62
N ALA A 73 6.91 6.85 11.11
CA ALA A 73 6.01 7.78 11.79
C ALA A 73 4.59 7.20 11.96
N ILE A 74 4.02 6.60 10.92
CA ILE A 74 2.70 5.96 10.96
C ILE A 74 2.70 4.80 11.96
N ILE A 75 3.71 3.93 11.90
CA ILE A 75 3.83 2.76 12.78
C ILE A 75 3.90 3.21 14.24
N LYS A 76 4.77 4.18 14.56
CA LYS A 76 4.89 4.75 15.92
C LYS A 76 3.56 5.32 16.41
N TYR A 77 2.81 5.98 15.55
CA TYR A 77 1.48 6.50 15.89
C TYR A 77 0.46 5.39 16.16
N LEU A 78 0.54 4.28 15.41
CA LEU A 78 -0.39 3.16 15.54
C LEU A 78 -0.07 2.24 16.73
N LEU A 79 1.18 2.16 17.18
CA LEU A 79 1.59 1.24 18.25
C LEU A 79 0.68 1.26 19.50
N PRO A 80 0.30 2.42 20.08
CA PRO A 80 -0.61 2.45 21.21
C PRO A 80 -1.99 1.85 20.90
N GLN A 81 -2.48 2.05 19.67
CA GLN A 81 -3.78 1.52 19.23
C GLN A 81 -3.72 0.01 19.03
N ILE A 82 -2.60 -0.50 18.52
CA ILE A 82 -2.38 -1.94 18.34
C ILE A 82 -2.28 -2.63 19.69
N LYS A 83 -1.50 -2.07 20.63
CA LYS A 83 -1.39 -2.58 22.02
C LYS A 83 -2.74 -2.57 22.74
N ALA A 84 -3.63 -1.65 22.40
CA ALA A 84 -4.99 -1.57 22.93
C ALA A 84 -6.01 -2.45 22.16
N ASN A 85 -5.55 -3.28 21.24
CA ASN A 85 -6.39 -4.12 20.36
C ASN A 85 -7.45 -3.32 19.57
N LYS A 86 -7.14 -2.08 19.20
CA LYS A 86 -8.01 -1.22 18.38
C LYS A 86 -7.57 -1.16 16.92
N ALA A 87 -6.35 -1.59 16.63
CA ALA A 87 -5.77 -1.61 15.30
C ALA A 87 -4.95 -2.89 15.07
N MET A 88 -4.87 -3.32 13.82
CA MET A 88 -3.98 -4.35 13.31
C MET A 88 -3.11 -3.74 12.22
N LEU A 89 -1.85 -4.13 12.14
CA LEU A 89 -0.88 -3.58 11.20
C LEU A 89 -0.30 -4.68 10.31
N TYR A 90 -0.40 -4.46 9.02
CA TYR A 90 0.21 -5.26 7.98
C TYR A 90 1.22 -4.38 7.24
N VAL A 91 2.45 -4.86 7.08
CA VAL A 91 3.52 -4.11 6.41
C VAL A 91 4.07 -4.94 5.27
N ASN A 92 3.88 -4.47 4.05
CA ASN A 92 4.46 -5.06 2.86
C ASN A 92 5.57 -4.14 2.33
N VAL A 93 6.81 -4.59 2.42
CA VAL A 93 7.97 -3.87 1.90
C VAL A 93 8.41 -4.41 0.52
N GLY A 94 7.65 -5.32 -0.09
CA GLY A 94 7.99 -5.94 -1.36
C GLY A 94 9.39 -6.55 -1.31
N ASP A 95 10.20 -6.23 -2.30
CA ASP A 95 11.57 -6.75 -2.42
C ASP A 95 12.60 -6.02 -1.53
N TYR A 96 12.15 -5.06 -0.72
CA TYR A 96 13.05 -4.21 0.08
C TYR A 96 13.24 -4.75 1.51
N LYS A 97 13.80 -5.95 1.63
CA LYS A 97 14.08 -6.57 2.93
C LYS A 97 14.87 -5.69 3.89
N ASN A 98 15.81 -4.92 3.36
CA ASN A 98 16.59 -3.97 4.14
C ASN A 98 15.72 -2.89 4.81
N VAL A 99 14.63 -2.48 4.17
CA VAL A 99 13.68 -1.51 4.76
C VAL A 99 12.95 -2.13 5.95
N TRP A 100 12.55 -3.41 5.86
CA TRP A 100 11.98 -4.12 7.00
C TRP A 100 12.96 -4.22 8.17
N GLU A 101 14.20 -4.62 7.90
CA GLU A 101 15.24 -4.70 8.92
C GLU A 101 15.52 -3.34 9.59
N ASP A 102 15.54 -2.27 8.81
CA ASP A 102 15.73 -0.91 9.31
C ASP A 102 14.54 -0.43 10.16
N LEU A 103 13.32 -0.74 9.75
CA LEU A 103 12.12 -0.45 10.55
C LEU A 103 12.15 -1.20 11.88
N LEU A 104 12.57 -2.48 11.89
CA LEU A 104 12.72 -3.26 13.13
C LEU A 104 13.82 -2.71 14.05
N LYS A 105 14.91 -2.18 13.50
CA LYS A 105 15.95 -1.50 14.29
C LYS A 105 15.43 -0.22 14.93
N GLU A 106 14.65 0.55 14.17
CA GLU A 106 14.11 1.82 14.63
C GLU A 106 12.92 1.65 15.58
N ILE A 107 12.12 0.60 15.37
CA ILE A 107 10.90 0.29 16.10
C ILE A 107 10.90 -1.20 16.46
N PRO A 108 11.66 -1.63 17.47
CA PRO A 108 11.79 -3.05 17.86
C PRO A 108 10.45 -3.70 18.22
N GLU A 109 9.52 -2.93 18.78
CA GLU A 109 8.19 -3.39 19.17
C GLU A 109 7.35 -3.88 17.97
N MET A 110 7.72 -3.50 16.76
CA MET A 110 7.05 -3.92 15.53
C MET A 110 7.11 -5.44 15.34
N LYS A 111 8.16 -6.09 15.86
CA LYS A 111 8.33 -7.55 15.79
C LYS A 111 7.15 -8.32 16.41
N ASP A 112 6.54 -7.74 17.44
CA ASP A 112 5.49 -8.40 18.22
C ASP A 112 4.08 -7.99 17.75
N VAL A 113 3.96 -6.95 16.93
CA VAL A 113 2.66 -6.32 16.63
C VAL A 113 2.39 -6.14 15.12
N ALA A 114 3.37 -6.36 14.27
CA ALA A 114 3.23 -6.27 12.83
C ALA A 114 3.34 -7.65 12.19
N THR A 115 2.59 -7.86 11.13
CA THR A 115 2.74 -9.04 10.29
C THR A 115 4.07 -8.97 9.56
N GLU A 116 4.73 -10.11 9.42
CA GLU A 116 5.98 -10.21 8.68
C GLU A 116 5.85 -9.70 7.26
N HIS A 117 6.92 -9.11 6.74
CA HIS A 117 6.99 -8.72 5.35
C HIS A 117 7.31 -9.93 4.47
N PHE A 118 7.00 -9.82 3.18
CA PHE A 118 7.32 -10.83 2.18
C PHE A 118 8.03 -10.17 1.01
N ASN A 119 9.08 -10.82 0.53
CA ASN A 119 9.91 -10.35 -0.58
C ASN A 119 9.88 -11.28 -1.80
N GLU A 120 8.99 -12.26 -1.79
CA GLU A 120 8.78 -13.22 -2.87
C GLU A 120 7.30 -13.27 -3.22
N PHE A 121 6.99 -13.58 -4.49
CA PHE A 121 5.60 -13.60 -4.97
C PHE A 121 4.70 -14.53 -4.15
N GLU A 122 5.15 -15.77 -3.91
CA GLU A 122 4.38 -16.76 -3.15
C GLU A 122 4.13 -16.30 -1.71
N ALA A 123 5.14 -15.73 -1.07
CA ALA A 123 5.01 -15.18 0.26
C ALA A 123 4.07 -13.97 0.30
N THR A 124 4.09 -13.13 -0.74
CA THR A 124 3.17 -11.99 -0.86
C THR A 124 1.73 -12.46 -1.04
N SER A 125 1.50 -13.50 -1.85
CA SER A 125 0.16 -14.10 -2.03
C SER A 125 -0.36 -14.67 -0.71
N LYS A 126 0.48 -15.43 -0.01
CA LYS A 126 0.14 -15.96 1.31
C LYS A 126 -0.17 -14.86 2.32
N PHE A 127 0.61 -13.78 2.33
CA PHE A 127 0.36 -12.62 3.17
C PHE A 127 -1.02 -12.02 2.90
N ALA A 128 -1.40 -11.86 1.63
CA ALA A 128 -2.72 -11.34 1.27
C ALA A 128 -3.84 -12.28 1.73
N GLU A 129 -3.67 -13.59 1.54
CA GLU A 129 -4.62 -14.61 2.03
C GLU A 129 -4.75 -14.58 3.55
N ASP A 130 -3.65 -14.56 4.29
CA ASP A 130 -3.63 -14.50 5.75
C ASP A 130 -4.26 -13.18 6.25
N ALA A 131 -4.01 -12.06 5.58
CA ALA A 131 -4.60 -10.78 5.91
C ALA A 131 -6.12 -10.73 5.68
N LEU A 132 -6.61 -11.43 4.66
CA LEU A 132 -8.04 -11.55 4.38
C LEU A 132 -8.72 -12.54 5.34
N ALA A 133 -8.04 -13.63 5.70
CA ALA A 133 -8.56 -14.66 6.58
C ALA A 133 -8.50 -14.28 8.07
N SER A 134 -7.73 -13.28 8.46
CA SER A 134 -7.60 -12.84 9.86
C SER A 134 -8.84 -12.05 10.30
N ASP A 135 -9.80 -12.73 10.86
CA ASP A 135 -10.99 -12.14 11.51
C ASP A 135 -10.86 -12.03 13.03
#